data_e4d27726503f2027cdb0c41d0fd5a98e
#
_entry.id   e4d27726503f2027cdb0c41d0fd5a98e
#
_cell.length_a   1.000
_cell.length_b   1.000
_cell.length_c   1.000
_cell.angle_alpha   90.00
_cell.angle_beta   90.00
_cell.angle_gamma   90.00
#
_symmetry.space_group_name_H-M   'P 1'
#
loop_
_entity.id
_entity.type
_entity.pdbx_description
1 polymer ?
#
loop_
_entity_poly.entity_id
_entity_poly.type
_entity_poly.pdbx_seq_one_letter_code
_entity_poly.pdbx_strand_id
1 'polypeptide(L)'
;MPNEPSSTQNEVANLKARVFALVRACPAGRVTTYGWLAKAIGYPRGARMVGWIMNESAEGVPAQRVINSKGELTGSWAFGQRGRMRQLLEAEGIVFTEEHVDLKRYGWDPSRDLPAEELQRILDEADASSVGVSEKLLYLMQHDVASPFRGTSAAE
;
A
#
# COMPACT_ATOMS: atom_id res chain seq x y z
N MET A 1 28.87 -8.96 -8.44
CA MET A 1 28.06 -9.96 -9.11
C MET A 1 27.00 -9.30 -9.96
N PRO A 2 26.92 -9.65 -11.23
CA PRO A 2 25.99 -8.97 -12.13
C PRO A 2 24.53 -9.18 -11.82
N ASN A 3 24.17 -10.21 -11.06
CA ASN A 3 22.79 -10.54 -10.77
C ASN A 3 22.32 -10.09 -9.39
N GLU A 4 23.15 -9.39 -8.66
CA GLU A 4 22.73 -8.89 -7.35
C GLU A 4 21.84 -7.67 -7.52
N PRO A 5 20.70 -7.60 -6.80
CA PRO A 5 19.86 -6.41 -6.84
C PRO A 5 20.61 -5.19 -6.29
N SER A 6 20.32 -4.03 -6.83
CA SER A 6 20.85 -2.79 -6.26
C SER A 6 20.24 -2.55 -4.88
N SER A 7 20.88 -1.70 -4.06
CA SER A 7 20.29 -1.32 -2.77
C SER A 7 18.95 -0.63 -2.93
N THR A 8 18.75 0.14 -4.02
CA THR A 8 17.46 0.75 -4.32
C THR A 8 16.41 -0.31 -4.58
N GLN A 9 16.73 -1.34 -5.37
CA GLN A 9 15.78 -2.44 -5.62
C GLN A 9 15.41 -3.16 -4.33
N ASN A 10 16.37 -3.39 -3.43
CA ASN A 10 16.11 -4.03 -2.15
C ASN A 10 15.20 -3.18 -1.28
N GLU A 11 15.43 -1.87 -1.22
CA GLU A 11 14.58 -0.97 -0.46
C GLU A 11 13.16 -0.93 -1.02
N VAL A 12 13.01 -0.87 -2.34
CA VAL A 12 11.71 -0.86 -2.99
C VAL A 12 10.98 -2.18 -2.73
N ALA A 13 11.69 -3.31 -2.82
CA ALA A 13 11.11 -4.62 -2.53
C ALA A 13 10.63 -4.69 -1.08
N ASN A 14 11.41 -4.17 -0.14
CA ASN A 14 11.02 -4.14 1.26
C ASN A 14 9.79 -3.27 1.49
N LEU A 15 9.73 -2.09 0.87
CA LEU A 15 8.56 -1.22 0.97
C LEU A 15 7.31 -1.88 0.40
N LYS A 16 7.43 -2.54 -0.75
CA LYS A 16 6.33 -3.27 -1.34
C LYS A 16 5.83 -4.37 -0.40
N ALA A 17 6.74 -5.15 0.17
CA ALA A 17 6.38 -6.22 1.10
C ALA A 17 5.70 -5.67 2.34
N ARG A 18 6.18 -4.55 2.88
CA ARG A 18 5.60 -3.89 4.05
C ARG A 18 4.19 -3.39 3.78
N VAL A 19 3.98 -2.73 2.64
CA VAL A 19 2.66 -2.22 2.26
C VAL A 19 1.68 -3.39 2.17
N PHE A 20 2.04 -4.44 1.45
CA PHE A 20 1.15 -5.59 1.27
C PHE A 20 0.85 -6.30 2.60
N ALA A 21 1.84 -6.40 3.48
CA ALA A 21 1.64 -7.01 4.80
C ALA A 21 0.63 -6.20 5.63
N LEU A 22 0.73 -4.88 5.60
CA LEU A 22 -0.22 -4.01 6.31
C LEU A 22 -1.62 -4.09 5.70
N VAL A 23 -1.73 -4.16 4.38
CA VAL A 23 -3.04 -4.29 3.74
C VAL A 23 -3.70 -5.62 4.14
N ARG A 24 -2.91 -6.70 4.17
CA ARG A 24 -3.43 -7.99 4.63
C ARG A 24 -3.86 -7.96 6.09
N ALA A 25 -3.22 -7.15 6.91
CA ALA A 25 -3.56 -7.01 8.32
C ALA A 25 -4.81 -6.15 8.54
N CYS A 26 -5.22 -5.37 7.55
CA CYS A 26 -6.43 -4.56 7.65
C CYS A 26 -7.64 -5.47 7.75
N PRO A 27 -8.44 -5.36 8.83
CA PRO A 27 -9.58 -6.28 9.01
C PRO A 27 -10.67 -6.09 7.96
N ALA A 28 -11.38 -7.18 7.66
CA ALA A 28 -12.58 -7.08 6.85
C ALA A 28 -13.58 -6.15 7.54
N GLY A 29 -14.27 -5.32 6.77
CA GLY A 29 -15.19 -4.33 7.32
C GLY A 29 -14.53 -3.02 7.71
N ARG A 30 -13.24 -2.87 7.43
CA ARG A 30 -12.48 -1.65 7.68
C ARG A 30 -11.74 -1.23 6.40
N VAL A 31 -11.37 0.03 6.32
CA VAL A 31 -10.57 0.55 5.20
C VAL A 31 -9.38 1.33 5.75
N THR A 32 -8.31 1.34 4.97
CA THR A 32 -7.14 2.16 5.26
C THR A 32 -6.91 3.13 4.12
N THR A 33 -5.92 4.01 4.24
CA THR A 33 -5.63 4.98 3.19
C THR A 33 -4.18 4.87 2.74
N TYR A 34 -3.91 5.32 1.52
CA TYR A 34 -2.54 5.41 1.01
C TYR A 34 -1.64 6.19 1.96
N GLY A 35 -2.14 7.29 2.52
CA GLY A 35 -1.36 8.12 3.44
C GLY A 35 -1.08 7.44 4.78
N TRP A 36 -2.06 6.74 5.33
CA TRP A 36 -1.86 6.01 6.59
C TRP A 36 -0.87 4.87 6.42
N LEU A 37 -0.92 4.15 5.30
CA LEU A 37 0.05 3.11 5.00
C LEU A 37 1.45 3.71 4.85
N ALA A 38 1.57 4.81 4.11
CA ALA A 38 2.84 5.48 3.92
C ALA A 38 3.46 5.92 5.25
N LYS A 39 2.66 6.50 6.12
CA LYS A 39 3.11 6.91 7.46
C LYS A 39 3.63 5.71 8.25
N ALA A 40 2.90 4.61 8.21
CA ALA A 40 3.25 3.41 8.99
C ALA A 40 4.58 2.79 8.54
N ILE A 41 4.94 2.93 7.28
CA ILE A 41 6.21 2.39 6.76
C ILE A 41 7.34 3.42 6.79
N GLY A 42 7.12 4.60 7.40
CA GLY A 42 8.16 5.59 7.61
C GLY A 42 8.27 6.68 6.54
N TYR A 43 7.31 6.78 5.65
CA TYR A 43 7.29 7.79 4.58
C TYR A 43 5.99 8.58 4.61
N PRO A 44 5.79 9.47 5.60
CA PRO A 44 4.49 10.14 5.79
C PRO A 44 4.00 10.95 4.59
N ARG A 45 4.89 11.32 3.67
CA ARG A 45 4.52 12.01 2.43
C ARG A 45 4.44 11.05 1.24
N GLY A 46 4.46 9.76 1.47
CA GLY A 46 4.58 8.74 0.44
C GLY A 46 3.28 8.14 -0.07
N ALA A 47 2.15 8.82 0.09
CA ALA A 47 0.86 8.27 -0.35
C ALA A 47 0.87 7.91 -1.84
N ARG A 48 1.46 8.76 -2.68
CA ARG A 48 1.57 8.51 -4.12
C ARG A 48 2.43 7.27 -4.40
N MET A 49 3.52 7.14 -3.67
CA MET A 49 4.40 5.96 -3.77
C MET A 49 3.64 4.69 -3.41
N VAL A 50 2.82 4.72 -2.35
CA VAL A 50 2.00 3.57 -1.97
C VAL A 50 1.00 3.26 -3.08
N GLY A 51 0.46 4.28 -3.75
CA GLY A 51 -0.41 4.09 -4.90
C GLY A 51 0.28 3.30 -6.01
N TRP A 52 1.54 3.60 -6.32
CA TRP A 52 2.29 2.83 -7.32
C TRP A 52 2.48 1.38 -6.88
N ILE A 53 2.78 1.18 -5.61
CA ILE A 53 2.95 -0.18 -5.06
C ILE A 53 1.65 -0.97 -5.17
N MET A 54 0.52 -0.34 -4.86
CA MET A 54 -0.78 -1.00 -4.93
C MET A 54 -1.18 -1.36 -6.38
N ASN A 55 -0.52 -0.76 -7.37
CA ASN A 55 -0.71 -1.13 -8.77
C ASN A 55 -0.09 -2.48 -9.12
N GLU A 56 0.80 -2.99 -8.30
CA GLU A 56 1.40 -4.29 -8.54
C GLU A 56 0.40 -5.38 -8.17
N SER A 57 0.21 -6.34 -9.05
CA SER A 57 -0.69 -7.47 -8.76
C SER A 57 -0.16 -8.30 -7.62
N ALA A 58 -1.05 -8.68 -6.71
CA ALA A 58 -0.69 -9.58 -5.62
C ALA A 58 -1.91 -10.38 -5.18
N GLU A 59 -1.82 -11.69 -5.29
CA GLU A 59 -2.87 -12.57 -4.80
C GLU A 59 -2.97 -12.48 -3.28
N GLY A 60 -4.19 -12.52 -2.78
CA GLY A 60 -4.42 -12.50 -1.35
C GLY A 60 -4.28 -11.14 -0.69
N VAL A 61 -4.03 -10.08 -1.47
CA VAL A 61 -4.01 -8.73 -0.93
C VAL A 61 -5.39 -8.10 -1.13
N PRO A 62 -6.09 -7.73 -0.03
CA PRO A 62 -7.43 -7.14 -0.14
C PRO A 62 -7.33 -5.66 -0.55
N ALA A 63 -6.94 -5.41 -1.79
CA ALA A 63 -6.65 -4.07 -2.29
C ALA A 63 -7.89 -3.15 -2.26
N GLN A 64 -9.10 -3.71 -2.24
CA GLN A 64 -10.33 -2.91 -2.12
C GLN A 64 -10.38 -2.11 -0.81
N ARG A 65 -9.61 -2.50 0.20
CA ARG A 65 -9.60 -1.83 1.49
C ARG A 65 -8.70 -0.60 1.52
N VAL A 66 -8.01 -0.28 0.42
CA VAL A 66 -7.12 0.89 0.34
C VAL A 66 -7.80 1.96 -0.49
N ILE A 67 -8.10 3.09 0.15
CA ILE A 67 -8.82 4.19 -0.47
C ILE A 67 -8.07 5.51 -0.21
N ASN A 68 -8.55 6.62 -0.76
CA ASN A 68 -7.88 7.89 -0.54
C ASN A 68 -8.32 8.54 0.80
N SER A 69 -7.65 9.62 1.17
CA SER A 69 -7.90 10.31 2.45
C SER A 69 -9.27 10.98 2.53
N LYS A 70 -9.97 11.10 1.41
CA LYS A 70 -11.33 11.65 1.36
C LYS A 70 -12.40 10.57 1.49
N GLY A 71 -12.00 9.31 1.62
CA GLY A 71 -12.94 8.20 1.66
C GLY A 71 -13.43 7.75 0.29
N GLU A 72 -12.79 8.18 -0.78
CA GLU A 72 -13.18 7.84 -2.15
C GLU A 72 -12.41 6.65 -2.68
N LEU A 73 -13.06 5.88 -3.54
CA LEU A 73 -12.45 4.72 -4.20
C LEU A 73 -11.63 5.19 -5.40
N THR A 74 -10.32 5.01 -5.34
CA THR A 74 -9.41 5.45 -6.38
C THR A 74 -8.66 4.35 -7.09
N GLY A 75 -8.47 3.19 -6.47
CA GLY A 75 -7.77 2.07 -7.08
C GLY A 75 -8.64 1.20 -7.97
N SER A 76 -9.78 1.72 -8.43
CA SER A 76 -10.78 0.93 -9.15
C SER A 76 -10.27 0.28 -10.42
N TRP A 77 -9.27 0.86 -11.07
CA TRP A 77 -8.67 0.29 -12.27
C TRP A 77 -8.00 -1.07 -12.00
N ALA A 78 -7.56 -1.31 -10.78
CA ALA A 78 -6.99 -2.60 -10.40
C ALA A 78 -8.03 -3.72 -10.44
N PHE A 79 -9.30 -3.37 -10.39
CA PHE A 79 -10.43 -4.30 -10.43
C PHE A 79 -11.23 -4.17 -11.73
N GLY A 80 -10.77 -3.30 -12.65
CA GLY A 80 -11.44 -3.05 -13.91
C GLY A 80 -12.61 -2.08 -13.83
N GLN A 81 -13.22 -1.89 -12.66
CA GLN A 81 -14.38 -1.01 -12.46
C GLN A 81 -14.47 -0.54 -11.03
N ARG A 82 -14.84 0.72 -10.84
CA ARG A 82 -15.08 1.28 -9.50
C ARG A 82 -16.17 0.51 -8.76
N GLY A 83 -17.21 0.11 -9.48
CA GLY A 83 -18.31 -0.65 -8.89
C GLY A 83 -17.87 -1.96 -8.26
N ARG A 84 -16.84 -2.60 -8.81
CA ARG A 84 -16.32 -3.85 -8.25
C ARG A 84 -15.75 -3.64 -6.85
N MET A 85 -14.96 -2.58 -6.65
CA MET A 85 -14.41 -2.26 -5.33
C MET A 85 -15.54 -2.00 -4.33
N ARG A 86 -16.52 -1.20 -4.73
CA ARG A 86 -17.67 -0.90 -3.88
C ARG A 86 -18.42 -2.16 -3.48
N GLN A 87 -18.67 -3.05 -4.44
CA GLN A 87 -19.35 -4.31 -4.15
C GLN A 87 -18.60 -5.15 -3.12
N LEU A 88 -17.28 -5.23 -3.27
CA LEU A 88 -16.45 -5.98 -2.32
C LEU A 88 -16.50 -5.39 -0.92
N LEU A 89 -16.44 -4.06 -0.80
CA LEU A 89 -16.51 -3.39 0.49
C LEU A 89 -17.89 -3.51 1.11
N GLU A 90 -18.95 -3.38 0.32
CA GLU A 90 -20.33 -3.55 0.82
C GLU A 90 -20.55 -4.99 1.31
N ALA A 91 -19.96 -5.96 0.63
CA ALA A 91 -20.02 -7.36 1.08
C ALA A 91 -19.32 -7.57 2.42
N GLU A 92 -18.38 -6.70 2.79
CA GLU A 92 -17.71 -6.72 4.09
C GLU A 92 -18.49 -5.94 5.17
N GLY A 93 -19.61 -5.34 4.80
CA GLY A 93 -20.46 -4.62 5.76
C GLY A 93 -20.25 -3.11 5.77
N ILE A 94 -19.49 -2.56 4.86
CA ILE A 94 -19.27 -1.12 4.78
C ILE A 94 -20.47 -0.45 4.13
N VAL A 95 -21.02 0.56 4.80
CA VAL A 95 -22.13 1.37 4.30
C VAL A 95 -21.57 2.69 3.77
N PHE A 96 -21.80 2.95 2.49
CA PHE A 96 -21.35 4.18 1.85
C PHE A 96 -22.35 5.31 2.09
N THR A 97 -21.81 6.51 2.25
CA THR A 97 -22.60 7.74 2.24
C THR A 97 -22.33 8.40 0.89
N GLU A 98 -23.30 8.31 -0.02
CA GLU A 98 -23.13 8.70 -1.41
C GLU A 98 -21.98 7.90 -2.03
N GLU A 99 -20.89 8.56 -2.43
CA GLU A 99 -19.73 7.92 -3.04
C GLU A 99 -18.56 7.74 -2.06
N HIS A 100 -18.80 7.99 -0.75
CA HIS A 100 -17.72 8.04 0.24
C HIS A 100 -17.87 7.01 1.33
N VAL A 101 -16.74 6.55 1.85
CA VAL A 101 -16.67 5.78 3.08
C VAL A 101 -16.35 6.73 4.22
N ASP A 102 -17.11 6.62 5.32
CA ASP A 102 -16.84 7.41 6.52
C ASP A 102 -15.60 6.85 7.23
N LEU A 103 -14.47 7.55 7.10
CA LEU A 103 -13.22 7.11 7.70
C LEU A 103 -13.23 7.14 9.23
N LYS A 104 -14.08 7.95 9.82
CA LYS A 104 -14.22 7.97 11.29
C LYS A 104 -14.83 6.67 11.79
N ARG A 105 -15.74 6.10 11.00
CA ARG A 105 -16.43 4.87 11.35
C ARG A 105 -15.65 3.62 10.92
N TYR A 106 -15.14 3.62 9.71
CA TYR A 106 -14.54 2.42 9.09
C TYR A 106 -13.03 2.47 8.96
N GLY A 107 -12.41 3.62 9.24
CA GLY A 107 -10.98 3.77 9.06
C GLY A 107 -10.15 2.92 10.00
N TRP A 108 -9.09 2.33 9.44
CA TRP A 108 -8.09 1.58 10.18
C TRP A 108 -6.73 2.16 9.86
N ASP A 109 -6.11 2.79 10.85
CA ASP A 109 -4.80 3.41 10.72
C ASP A 109 -3.80 2.52 11.45
N PRO A 110 -2.88 1.83 10.74
CA PRO A 110 -1.97 0.90 11.40
C PRO A 110 -1.17 1.53 12.53
N SER A 111 -0.78 2.80 12.39
CA SER A 111 0.01 3.49 13.42
C SER A 111 -0.79 3.78 14.68
N ARG A 112 -2.11 3.89 14.56
CA ARG A 112 -3.01 4.18 15.67
C ARG A 112 -3.64 2.91 16.23
N ASP A 113 -4.05 2.01 15.35
CA ASP A 113 -4.92 0.89 15.70
C ASP A 113 -4.17 -0.40 16.05
N LEU A 114 -2.87 -0.48 15.73
CA LEU A 114 -2.02 -1.58 16.13
C LEU A 114 -1.12 -1.15 17.28
N PRO A 115 -0.89 -2.04 18.28
CA PRO A 115 0.19 -1.80 19.24
C PRO A 115 1.53 -1.65 18.52
N ALA A 116 2.43 -0.84 19.07
CA ALA A 116 3.72 -0.57 18.42
C ALA A 116 4.51 -1.86 18.16
N GLU A 117 4.49 -2.80 19.09
CA GLU A 117 5.19 -4.08 18.93
C GLU A 117 4.59 -4.92 17.81
N GLU A 118 3.27 -4.90 17.68
CA GLU A 118 2.60 -5.65 16.62
C GLU A 118 2.91 -5.06 15.25
N LEU A 119 2.87 -3.73 15.12
CA LEU A 119 3.23 -3.06 13.88
C LEU A 119 4.67 -3.41 13.50
N GLN A 120 5.60 -3.34 14.47
CA GLN A 120 7.00 -3.65 14.21
C GLN A 120 7.17 -5.11 13.80
N ARG A 121 6.45 -6.03 14.42
CA ARG A 121 6.48 -7.45 14.06
C ARG A 121 6.05 -7.67 12.62
N ILE A 122 4.96 -7.02 12.21
CA ILE A 122 4.46 -7.13 10.84
C ILE A 122 5.51 -6.63 9.84
N LEU A 123 6.13 -5.49 10.13
CA LEU A 123 7.14 -4.92 9.25
C LEU A 123 8.41 -5.78 9.19
N ASP A 124 8.83 -6.33 10.33
CA ASP A 124 10.02 -7.20 10.37
C ASP A 124 9.78 -8.49 9.58
N GLU A 125 8.60 -9.08 9.71
CA GLU A 125 8.24 -10.28 8.95
C GLU A 125 8.17 -9.98 7.46
N ALA A 126 7.67 -8.80 7.08
CA ALA A 126 7.62 -8.39 5.69
C ALA A 126 9.02 -8.26 5.10
N ASP A 127 9.96 -7.69 5.86
CA ASP A 127 11.34 -7.53 5.40
C ASP A 127 12.04 -8.87 5.18
N ALA A 128 11.61 -9.91 5.87
CA ALA A 128 12.17 -11.25 5.70
C ALA A 128 11.58 -11.98 4.49
N SER A 129 10.50 -11.46 3.90
CA SER A 129 9.87 -12.10 2.76
C SER A 129 10.52 -11.62 1.45
N SER A 130 10.39 -12.47 0.42
CA SER A 130 10.93 -12.14 -0.90
C SER A 130 9.77 -11.73 -1.81
N VAL A 131 9.86 -10.52 -2.38
CA VAL A 131 8.88 -10.05 -3.36
C VAL A 131 9.60 -9.50 -4.57
N GLY A 132 8.98 -9.68 -5.73
CA GLY A 132 9.50 -9.12 -6.96
C GLY A 132 9.17 -7.64 -7.09
N VAL A 133 10.02 -6.91 -7.82
CA VAL A 133 9.80 -5.51 -8.14
C VAL A 133 9.72 -5.38 -9.65
N SER A 134 8.62 -4.84 -10.18
CA SER A 134 8.48 -4.66 -11.61
C SER A 134 9.39 -3.53 -12.09
N GLU A 135 9.77 -3.58 -13.38
CA GLU A 135 10.56 -2.52 -13.99
C GLU A 135 9.82 -1.18 -13.93
N LYS A 136 8.50 -1.22 -14.10
CA LYS A 136 7.67 -0.01 -14.03
C LYS A 136 7.74 0.61 -12.63
N LEU A 137 7.60 -0.18 -11.58
CA LEU A 137 7.66 0.33 -10.22
C LEU A 137 9.04 0.92 -9.93
N LEU A 138 10.10 0.21 -10.31
CA LEU A 138 11.46 0.69 -10.10
C LEU A 138 11.69 2.00 -10.84
N TYR A 139 11.23 2.10 -12.09
CA TYR A 139 11.33 3.33 -12.87
C TYR A 139 10.66 4.51 -12.16
N LEU A 140 9.42 4.31 -11.69
CA LEU A 140 8.69 5.36 -10.98
C LEU A 140 9.42 5.78 -9.70
N MET A 141 9.96 4.82 -8.96
CA MET A 141 10.71 5.11 -7.74
C MET A 141 11.97 5.94 -8.01
N GLN A 142 12.59 5.76 -9.16
CA GLN A 142 13.83 6.47 -9.49
C GLN A 142 13.61 7.82 -10.14
N HIS A 143 12.46 8.04 -10.78
CA HIS A 143 12.28 9.19 -11.66
C HIS A 143 11.14 10.13 -11.29
N ASP A 144 10.09 9.65 -10.60
CA ASP A 144 8.97 10.53 -10.28
C ASP A 144 9.36 11.52 -9.17
N VAL A 145 8.93 12.76 -9.32
CA VAL A 145 9.26 13.83 -8.35
C VAL A 145 8.72 13.55 -6.94
N ALA A 146 7.67 12.73 -6.84
CA ALA A 146 7.09 12.38 -5.55
C ALA A 146 7.79 11.20 -4.88
N SER A 147 8.80 10.60 -5.53
CA SER A 147 9.50 9.44 -4.98
C SER A 147 10.59 9.86 -3.99
N PRO A 148 10.69 9.18 -2.82
CA PRO A 148 11.81 9.40 -1.91
C PRO A 148 13.14 8.90 -2.48
N PHE A 149 13.12 8.13 -3.57
CA PHE A 149 14.31 7.56 -4.21
C PHE A 149 14.68 8.25 -5.51
N ARG A 150 14.07 9.39 -5.81
CA ARG A 150 14.34 10.11 -7.06
C ARG A 150 15.84 10.41 -7.19
N GLY A 151 16.39 10.11 -8.36
CA GLY A 151 17.79 10.32 -8.65
C GLY A 151 18.72 9.21 -8.20
N THR A 152 18.18 8.16 -7.56
CA THR A 152 18.97 7.02 -7.13
C THR A 152 19.27 6.11 -8.31
N SER A 153 20.51 5.64 -8.40
CA SER A 153 20.90 4.73 -9.48
C SER A 153 20.52 3.30 -9.15
N ALA A 154 19.95 2.59 -10.13
CA ALA A 154 19.65 1.18 -9.99
C ALA A 154 20.90 0.30 -9.93
N ALA A 155 22.05 0.83 -10.37
CA ALA A 155 23.31 0.10 -10.41
C ALA A 155 24.10 0.14 -9.11
N GLU A 156 23.67 0.88 -8.15
CA GLU A 156 24.35 0.99 -6.84
C GLU A 156 24.46 -0.31 -6.07
#